data_f89371228e1fef74343df6cd5281a236
#
_entry.id   f89371228e1fef74343df6cd5281a236
#
_cell.length_a   1.000
_cell.length_b   1.000
_cell.length_c   1.000
_cell.angle_alpha   90.00
_cell.angle_beta   90.00
_cell.angle_gamma   90.00
#
_symmetry.space_group_name_H-M   'P 1'
#
loop_
_entity.id
_entity.type
_entity.pdbx_description
1 polymer ?
#
loop_
_entity_poly.entity_id
_entity_poly.type
_entity_poly.pdbx_seq_one_letter_code
_entity_poly.pdbx_strand_id
1 'polypeptide(L)'
;EASRPYQLLLFSAKTESALQSSIANFLNYLETHRDLALPDVAFTLQAGRRHFERRCFAVIGEKDNPVNLEASTQLLHFGGEDPGTPKVVFLFTGQGSQHFRMGWDLYQQEQLFRSIVDECAEILVGEIGVDLRELLFHSKDPKVAAQQINQTAITQPALFTIEYALAKLWMSWGIEPEAM
;
A
#
# COMPACT_ATOMS: atom_id res chain seq x y z
N GLU A 1 -10.39 7.52 -14.90
CA GLU A 1 -9.82 7.73 -13.55
C GLU A 1 -8.31 7.85 -13.67
N ALA A 2 -7.68 8.72 -12.85
CA ALA A 2 -6.24 8.83 -12.81
C ALA A 2 -5.65 7.49 -12.32
N SER A 3 -4.68 6.95 -13.04
CA SER A 3 -4.00 5.72 -12.63
C SER A 3 -3.20 5.95 -11.36
N ARG A 4 -3.10 4.93 -10.50
CA ARG A 4 -2.21 4.96 -9.33
C ARG A 4 -0.75 5.01 -9.80
N PRO A 5 0.16 5.67 -9.04
CA PRO A 5 1.57 5.80 -9.41
C PRO A 5 2.33 4.46 -9.33
N TYR A 6 1.75 3.47 -8.66
CA TYR A 6 2.28 2.10 -8.55
C TYR A 6 1.28 1.11 -9.09
N GLN A 7 1.75 0.14 -9.85
CA GLN A 7 0.95 -0.94 -10.42
C GLN A 7 1.37 -2.28 -9.82
N LEU A 8 0.38 -3.12 -9.51
CA LEU A 8 0.58 -4.47 -9.01
C LEU A 8 0.44 -5.46 -10.17
N LEU A 9 1.52 -6.14 -10.50
CA LEU A 9 1.53 -7.23 -11.48
C LEU A 9 1.38 -8.56 -10.76
N LEU A 10 0.40 -9.37 -11.16
CA LEU A 10 0.11 -10.68 -10.57
C LEU A 10 0.39 -11.79 -11.58
N PHE A 11 1.14 -12.80 -11.15
CA PHE A 11 1.41 -14.00 -11.92
C PHE A 11 1.02 -15.24 -11.12
N SER A 12 0.43 -16.23 -11.79
CA SER A 12 0.18 -17.50 -11.15
C SER A 12 0.20 -18.64 -12.15
N ALA A 13 0.57 -19.84 -11.70
CA ALA A 13 0.60 -21.05 -12.50
C ALA A 13 0.37 -22.30 -11.63
N LYS A 14 0.14 -23.44 -12.28
CA LYS A 14 -0.02 -24.74 -11.59
C LYS A 14 1.30 -25.29 -11.08
N THR A 15 2.41 -24.96 -11.74
CA THR A 15 3.76 -25.44 -11.39
C THR A 15 4.74 -24.29 -11.36
N GLU A 16 5.82 -24.47 -10.63
CA GLU A 16 6.90 -23.46 -10.52
C GLU A 16 7.52 -23.17 -11.89
N SER A 17 7.80 -24.21 -12.69
CA SER A 17 8.39 -24.05 -14.02
C SER A 17 7.46 -23.29 -14.98
N ALA A 18 6.14 -23.52 -14.89
CA ALA A 18 5.17 -22.77 -15.67
C ALA A 18 5.06 -21.31 -15.21
N LEU A 19 5.20 -21.03 -13.91
CA LEU A 19 5.23 -19.67 -13.37
C LEU A 19 6.44 -18.90 -13.90
N GLN A 20 7.64 -19.49 -13.79
CA GLN A 20 8.88 -18.91 -14.32
C GLN A 20 8.81 -18.66 -15.83
N SER A 21 8.29 -19.62 -16.59
CA SER A 21 8.12 -19.46 -18.03
C SER A 21 7.11 -18.34 -18.36
N SER A 22 6.04 -18.21 -17.58
CA SER A 22 5.05 -17.13 -17.75
C SER A 22 5.66 -15.76 -17.51
N ILE A 23 6.49 -15.62 -16.48
CA ILE A 23 7.20 -14.37 -16.18
C ILE A 23 8.20 -14.03 -17.29
N ALA A 24 9.03 -14.99 -17.71
CA ALA A 24 10.00 -14.78 -18.77
C ALA A 24 9.32 -14.38 -20.11
N ASN A 25 8.24 -15.05 -20.49
CA ASN A 25 7.46 -14.72 -21.69
C ASN A 25 6.84 -13.31 -21.59
N PHE A 26 6.39 -12.92 -20.41
CA PHE A 26 5.85 -11.57 -20.16
C PHE A 26 6.93 -10.49 -20.31
N LEU A 27 8.12 -10.72 -19.76
CA LEU A 27 9.25 -9.79 -19.87
C LEU A 27 9.70 -9.63 -21.32
N ASN A 28 9.86 -10.72 -22.06
CA ASN A 28 10.15 -10.70 -23.50
C ASN A 28 9.08 -9.94 -24.30
N TYR A 29 7.80 -10.09 -23.91
CA TYR A 29 6.72 -9.36 -24.54
C TYR A 29 6.83 -7.86 -24.32
N LEU A 30 7.14 -7.42 -23.09
CA LEU A 30 7.33 -6.01 -22.76
C LEU A 30 8.54 -5.38 -23.48
N GLU A 31 9.61 -6.12 -23.72
CA GLU A 31 10.77 -5.64 -24.48
C GLU A 31 10.40 -5.24 -25.92
N THR A 32 9.48 -5.99 -26.52
CA THR A 32 9.05 -5.78 -27.90
C THR A 32 7.86 -4.83 -28.02
N HIS A 33 7.12 -4.57 -26.93
CA HIS A 33 5.91 -3.74 -26.90
C HIS A 33 6.03 -2.64 -25.84
N ARG A 34 6.93 -1.68 -26.11
CA ARG A 34 7.27 -0.60 -25.15
C ARG A 34 6.21 0.51 -25.03
N ASP A 35 5.22 0.51 -25.89
CA ASP A 35 4.11 1.46 -25.95
C ASP A 35 2.90 1.05 -25.09
N LEU A 36 2.96 -0.11 -24.43
CA LEU A 36 1.89 -0.58 -23.57
C LEU A 36 1.75 0.26 -22.31
N ALA A 37 0.52 0.67 -22.02
CA ALA A 37 0.20 1.33 -20.76
C ALA A 37 0.27 0.31 -19.60
N LEU A 38 1.18 0.53 -18.65
CA LEU A 38 1.38 -0.36 -17.51
C LEU A 38 0.10 -0.61 -16.67
N PRO A 39 -0.80 0.39 -16.48
CA PRO A 39 -2.08 0.16 -15.81
C PRO A 39 -2.97 -0.87 -16.52
N ASP A 40 -3.03 -0.86 -17.85
CA ASP A 40 -3.84 -1.80 -18.63
C ASP A 40 -3.26 -3.22 -18.56
N VAL A 41 -1.94 -3.31 -18.55
CA VAL A 41 -1.21 -4.57 -18.34
C VAL A 41 -1.52 -5.13 -16.96
N ALA A 42 -1.41 -4.31 -15.90
CA ALA A 42 -1.71 -4.71 -14.54
C ALA A 42 -3.17 -5.16 -14.38
N PHE A 43 -4.11 -4.41 -14.93
CA PHE A 43 -5.53 -4.78 -14.94
C PHE A 43 -5.76 -6.13 -15.64
N THR A 44 -5.13 -6.36 -16.78
CA THR A 44 -5.25 -7.62 -17.51
C THR A 44 -4.72 -8.81 -16.70
N LEU A 45 -3.59 -8.64 -16.01
CA LEU A 45 -3.03 -9.68 -15.16
C LEU A 45 -3.90 -9.99 -13.94
N GLN A 46 -4.52 -8.95 -13.35
CA GLN A 46 -5.37 -9.08 -12.16
C GLN A 46 -6.76 -9.64 -12.48
N ALA A 47 -7.44 -9.07 -13.47
CA ALA A 47 -8.84 -9.39 -13.78
C ALA A 47 -9.00 -10.41 -14.92
N GLY A 48 -8.07 -10.44 -15.86
CA GLY A 48 -8.16 -11.26 -17.08
C GLY A 48 -7.54 -12.66 -16.96
N ARG A 49 -6.99 -13.04 -15.80
CA ARG A 49 -6.27 -14.31 -15.62
C ARG A 49 -6.87 -15.12 -14.48
N ARG A 50 -6.88 -16.46 -14.66
CA ARG A 50 -7.24 -17.37 -13.58
C ARG A 50 -6.10 -17.46 -12.57
N HIS A 51 -6.44 -17.45 -11.28
CA HIS A 51 -5.48 -17.62 -10.19
C HIS A 51 -5.21 -19.10 -9.91
N PHE A 52 -3.93 -19.43 -9.75
CA PHE A 52 -3.44 -20.77 -9.42
C PHE A 52 -2.64 -20.74 -8.11
N GLU A 53 -2.23 -21.91 -7.65
CA GLU A 53 -1.56 -22.08 -6.33
C GLU A 53 -0.17 -21.42 -6.28
N ARG A 54 0.64 -21.59 -7.34
CA ARG A 54 1.96 -20.94 -7.40
C ARG A 54 1.76 -19.49 -7.83
N ARG A 55 2.14 -18.55 -6.99
CA ARG A 55 1.86 -17.13 -7.19
C ARG A 55 3.14 -16.30 -7.04
N CYS A 56 3.19 -15.25 -7.81
CA CYS A 56 4.22 -14.24 -7.73
C CYS A 56 3.58 -12.88 -7.98
N PHE A 57 4.09 -11.85 -7.33
CA PHE A 57 3.69 -10.48 -7.62
C PHE A 57 4.90 -9.55 -7.69
N ALA A 58 4.71 -8.46 -8.41
CA ALA A 58 5.64 -7.34 -8.44
C ALA A 58 4.88 -6.02 -8.31
N VAL A 59 5.45 -5.08 -7.58
CA VAL A 59 4.98 -3.69 -7.52
C VAL A 59 5.92 -2.83 -8.36
N ILE A 60 5.36 -2.13 -9.34
CA ILE A 60 6.13 -1.31 -10.28
C ILE A 60 5.61 0.11 -10.21
N GLY A 61 6.50 1.05 -9.95
CA GLY A 61 6.24 2.48 -10.01
C GLY A 61 6.37 3.04 -11.44
N GLU A 62 5.82 4.21 -11.66
CA GLU A 62 5.83 4.89 -12.97
C GLU A 62 7.25 5.15 -13.52
N LYS A 63 8.24 5.26 -12.61
CA LYS A 63 9.67 5.48 -12.95
C LYS A 63 10.45 4.19 -13.13
N ASP A 64 9.89 3.06 -12.78
CA ASP A 64 10.54 1.76 -12.85
C ASP A 64 10.49 1.24 -14.29
N ASN A 65 11.55 0.60 -14.74
CA ASN A 65 11.53 -0.08 -16.02
C ASN A 65 11.09 -1.53 -15.81
N PRO A 66 9.89 -1.92 -16.24
CA PRO A 66 9.38 -3.27 -16.04
C PRO A 66 10.23 -4.36 -16.72
N VAL A 67 11.05 -4.00 -17.69
CA VAL A 67 11.98 -4.93 -18.37
C VAL A 67 13.12 -5.38 -17.42
N ASN A 68 13.43 -4.60 -16.40
CA ASN A 68 14.47 -4.93 -15.42
C ASN A 68 13.98 -5.80 -14.25
N LEU A 69 12.76 -6.33 -14.31
CA LEU A 69 12.19 -7.18 -13.27
C LEU A 69 13.03 -8.42 -12.96
N GLU A 70 13.67 -9.05 -13.97
CA GLU A 70 14.55 -10.19 -13.75
C GLU A 70 15.86 -9.81 -13.02
N ALA A 71 16.38 -8.61 -13.25
CA ALA A 71 17.57 -8.11 -12.58
C ALA A 71 17.30 -7.69 -11.12
N SER A 72 16.03 -7.49 -10.77
CA SER A 72 15.60 -7.05 -9.45
C SER A 72 14.85 -8.17 -8.75
N THR A 73 15.55 -9.19 -8.26
CA THR A 73 14.98 -10.23 -7.37
C THR A 73 14.26 -9.65 -6.16
N GLN A 74 14.46 -8.38 -5.85
CA GLN A 74 13.75 -7.64 -4.82
C GLN A 74 12.31 -7.25 -5.20
N LEU A 75 11.95 -7.26 -6.49
CA LEU A 75 10.62 -6.89 -6.97
C LEU A 75 9.68 -8.10 -7.15
N LEU A 76 10.21 -9.32 -7.16
CA LEU A 76 9.43 -10.54 -7.31
C LEU A 76 9.23 -11.22 -5.95
N HIS A 77 7.98 -11.31 -5.52
CA HIS A 77 7.61 -11.99 -4.30
C HIS A 77 6.87 -13.29 -4.63
N PHE A 78 7.43 -14.42 -4.22
CA PHE A 78 6.86 -15.72 -4.48
C PHE A 78 6.01 -16.19 -3.30
N GLY A 79 4.78 -16.65 -3.59
CA GLY A 79 3.87 -17.25 -2.63
C GLY A 79 3.83 -18.77 -2.76
N GLY A 80 3.61 -19.46 -1.63
CA GLY A 80 3.49 -20.91 -1.56
C GLY A 80 2.08 -21.43 -1.90
N GLU A 81 1.78 -22.63 -1.41
CA GLU A 81 0.49 -23.30 -1.56
C GLU A 81 -0.64 -22.45 -0.96
N ASP A 82 -1.84 -22.57 -1.54
CA ASP A 82 -3.03 -21.88 -1.04
C ASP A 82 -3.45 -22.47 0.31
N PRO A 83 -3.26 -21.78 1.44
CA PRO A 83 -3.66 -22.29 2.75
C PRO A 83 -5.17 -22.22 3.01
N GLY A 84 -5.97 -21.93 1.98
CA GLY A 84 -7.38 -21.53 2.10
C GLY A 84 -7.51 -20.04 2.43
N THR A 85 -8.57 -19.64 3.10
CA THR A 85 -8.74 -18.26 3.55
C THR A 85 -7.81 -18.01 4.75
N PRO A 86 -6.74 -17.21 4.62
CA PRO A 86 -5.83 -16.96 5.72
C PRO A 86 -6.54 -16.16 6.82
N LYS A 87 -6.25 -16.54 8.07
CA LYS A 87 -6.66 -15.77 9.24
C LYS A 87 -5.77 -14.54 9.35
N VAL A 88 -6.36 -13.37 9.33
CA VAL A 88 -5.64 -12.11 9.41
C VAL A 88 -5.76 -11.52 10.81
N VAL A 89 -4.67 -11.04 11.35
CA VAL A 89 -4.63 -10.27 12.60
C VAL A 89 -4.03 -8.91 12.32
N PHE A 90 -4.71 -7.84 12.74
CA PHE A 90 -4.14 -6.50 12.66
C PHE A 90 -3.32 -6.23 13.93
N LEU A 91 -2.07 -5.85 13.74
CA LEU A 91 -1.18 -5.44 14.81
C LEU A 91 -0.88 -3.95 14.65
N PHE A 92 -1.18 -3.19 15.69
CA PHE A 92 -0.97 -1.75 15.73
C PHE A 92 0.31 -1.41 16.48
N THR A 93 0.98 -0.37 16.04
CA THR A 93 2.25 0.06 16.64
C THR A 93 2.00 0.81 17.95
N GLY A 94 3.01 0.85 18.82
CA GLY A 94 2.99 1.72 20.00
C GLY A 94 3.69 3.04 19.77
N GLN A 95 3.80 3.85 20.82
CA GLN A 95 4.57 5.10 20.81
C GLN A 95 6.02 4.83 20.41
N GLY A 96 6.55 5.68 19.53
CA GLY A 96 7.90 5.58 18.95
C GLY A 96 7.89 5.42 17.41
N SER A 97 6.77 5.01 16.83
CA SER A 97 6.63 4.90 15.38
C SER A 97 6.13 6.17 14.67
N GLN A 98 5.67 7.16 15.47
CA GLN A 98 5.18 8.44 14.93
C GLN A 98 6.29 9.24 14.24
N HIS A 99 5.96 9.85 13.12
CA HIS A 99 6.86 10.74 12.40
C HIS A 99 6.08 11.75 11.55
N PHE A 100 6.73 12.85 11.24
CA PHE A 100 6.18 13.84 10.33
C PHE A 100 5.90 13.22 8.95
N ARG A 101 4.73 13.50 8.40
CA ARG A 101 4.21 12.91 7.13
C ARG A 101 3.91 11.42 7.16
N MET A 102 3.76 10.79 8.34
CA MET A 102 3.27 9.40 8.38
C MET A 102 1.91 9.30 7.68
N GLY A 103 1.79 8.39 6.70
CA GLY A 103 0.57 8.20 5.90
C GLY A 103 0.30 9.27 4.83
N TRP A 104 1.24 10.20 4.55
CA TRP A 104 1.04 11.29 3.61
C TRP A 104 0.65 10.84 2.21
N ASP A 105 1.32 9.85 1.65
CA ASP A 105 1.03 9.37 0.29
C ASP A 105 -0.36 8.73 0.21
N LEU A 106 -0.77 8.01 1.25
CA LEU A 106 -2.13 7.47 1.36
C LEU A 106 -3.17 8.58 1.52
N TYR A 107 -2.86 9.60 2.33
CA TYR A 107 -3.74 10.76 2.49
C TYR A 107 -3.97 11.50 1.17
N GLN A 108 -2.95 11.56 0.31
CA GLN A 108 -3.09 12.17 -1.01
C GLN A 108 -3.83 11.30 -2.04
N GLN A 109 -3.63 9.99 -2.01
CA GLN A 109 -4.03 9.09 -3.08
C GLN A 109 -5.29 8.27 -2.78
N GLU A 110 -5.55 7.95 -1.49
CA GLU A 110 -6.67 7.10 -1.07
C GLU A 110 -7.77 7.94 -0.44
N GLN A 111 -8.86 8.11 -1.15
CA GLN A 111 -9.99 8.96 -0.71
C GLN A 111 -10.58 8.50 0.63
N LEU A 112 -10.72 7.18 0.83
CA LEU A 112 -11.25 6.63 2.08
C LEU A 112 -10.32 6.93 3.25
N PHE A 113 -9.00 6.72 3.08
CA PHE A 113 -8.01 7.02 4.11
C PHE A 113 -8.06 8.51 4.51
N ARG A 114 -8.09 9.40 3.52
CA ARG A 114 -8.22 10.84 3.73
C ARG A 114 -9.47 11.20 4.51
N SER A 115 -10.65 10.71 4.09
CA SER A 115 -11.91 11.06 4.74
C SER A 115 -11.95 10.63 6.22
N ILE A 116 -11.34 9.49 6.55
CA ILE A 116 -11.27 9.01 7.93
C ILE A 116 -10.29 9.85 8.76
N VAL A 117 -9.14 10.19 8.20
CA VAL A 117 -8.19 11.10 8.87
C VAL A 117 -8.82 12.46 9.13
N ASP A 118 -9.55 13.01 8.15
CA ASP A 118 -10.23 14.29 8.28
C ASP A 118 -11.31 14.24 9.36
N GLU A 119 -12.14 13.20 9.39
CA GLU A 119 -13.17 12.99 10.42
C GLU A 119 -12.55 12.90 11.82
N CYS A 120 -11.49 12.09 11.98
CA CYS A 120 -10.78 11.99 13.26
C CYS A 120 -10.17 13.33 13.69
N ALA A 121 -9.56 14.07 12.78
CA ALA A 121 -8.96 15.37 13.08
C ALA A 121 -10.02 16.39 13.53
N GLU A 122 -11.19 16.41 12.90
CA GLU A 122 -12.30 17.29 13.29
C GLU A 122 -12.83 16.98 14.70
N ILE A 123 -12.95 15.70 15.04
CA ILE A 123 -13.36 15.28 16.39
C ILE A 123 -12.31 15.68 17.42
N LEU A 124 -11.03 15.47 17.13
CA LEU A 124 -9.92 15.61 18.06
C LEU A 124 -9.51 17.07 18.29
N VAL A 125 -9.73 17.98 17.34
CA VAL A 125 -9.26 19.37 17.44
C VAL A 125 -9.75 20.08 18.72
N GLY A 126 -10.98 19.79 19.14
CA GLY A 126 -11.57 20.33 20.37
C GLY A 126 -10.93 19.81 21.66
N GLU A 127 -10.36 18.60 21.62
CA GLU A 127 -9.80 17.90 22.77
C GLU A 127 -8.30 18.18 22.94
N ILE A 128 -7.56 18.17 21.83
CA ILE A 128 -6.09 18.32 21.87
C ILE A 128 -5.60 19.73 21.51
N GLY A 129 -6.49 20.61 21.07
CA GLY A 129 -6.19 22.02 20.79
C GLY A 129 -5.35 22.28 19.54
N VAL A 130 -5.10 21.23 18.72
CA VAL A 130 -4.35 21.33 17.46
C VAL A 130 -5.04 20.50 16.37
N ASP A 131 -4.98 20.98 15.13
CA ASP A 131 -5.44 20.17 13.98
C ASP A 131 -4.32 19.18 13.59
N LEU A 132 -4.61 17.88 13.71
CA LEU A 132 -3.64 16.83 13.37
C LEU A 132 -3.19 16.90 11.91
N ARG A 133 -4.03 17.35 10.99
CA ARG A 133 -3.70 17.48 9.55
C ARG A 133 -2.62 18.54 9.33
N GLU A 134 -2.78 19.70 10.00
CA GLU A 134 -1.78 20.75 9.94
C GLU A 134 -0.45 20.27 10.52
N LEU A 135 -0.51 19.56 11.63
CA LEU A 135 0.69 19.07 12.30
C LEU A 135 1.37 17.94 11.52
N LEU A 136 0.61 16.96 11.04
CA LEU A 136 1.16 15.79 10.34
C LEU A 136 1.59 16.11 8.92
N PHE A 137 0.86 16.97 8.19
CA PHE A 137 0.98 17.06 6.73
C PHE A 137 1.39 18.44 6.21
N HIS A 138 0.98 19.52 6.87
CA HIS A 138 1.07 20.87 6.31
C HIS A 138 2.01 21.80 7.10
N SER A 139 2.64 21.32 8.18
CA SER A 139 3.56 22.15 8.96
C SER A 139 4.67 22.72 8.08
N LYS A 140 4.91 24.04 8.24
CA LYS A 140 5.98 24.77 7.55
C LYS A 140 7.37 24.42 8.10
N ASP A 141 7.44 23.98 9.35
CA ASP A 141 8.68 23.55 10.00
C ASP A 141 8.60 22.08 10.43
N PRO A 142 9.19 21.16 9.65
CA PRO A 142 9.20 19.72 9.95
C PRO A 142 9.84 19.39 11.32
N LYS A 143 10.80 20.20 11.80
CA LYS A 143 11.47 19.94 13.09
C LYS A 143 10.54 20.28 14.26
N VAL A 144 9.83 21.39 14.16
CA VAL A 144 8.83 21.77 15.16
C VAL A 144 7.68 20.77 15.17
N ALA A 145 7.19 20.38 13.99
CA ALA A 145 6.16 19.36 13.87
C ALA A 145 6.58 18.02 14.52
N ALA A 146 7.80 17.55 14.23
CA ALA A 146 8.32 16.33 14.83
C ALA A 146 8.42 16.41 16.36
N GLN A 147 8.81 17.57 16.91
CA GLN A 147 8.83 17.76 18.37
C GLN A 147 7.43 17.73 18.98
N GLN A 148 6.45 18.36 18.34
CA GLN A 148 5.06 18.36 18.81
C GLN A 148 4.42 16.97 18.71
N ILE A 149 4.63 16.26 17.60
CA ILE A 149 4.13 14.88 17.40
C ILE A 149 4.66 13.93 18.49
N ASN A 150 5.85 14.20 19.05
CA ASN A 150 6.46 13.39 20.12
C ASN A 150 5.91 13.70 21.53
N GLN A 151 5.04 14.68 21.68
CA GLN A 151 4.34 14.90 22.94
C GLN A 151 3.24 13.85 23.10
N THR A 152 3.21 13.11 24.20
CA THR A 152 2.29 11.99 24.43
C THR A 152 0.83 12.33 24.16
N ALA A 153 0.40 13.54 24.54
CA ALA A 153 -0.97 14.04 24.31
C ALA A 153 -1.31 14.16 22.81
N ILE A 154 -0.32 14.27 21.94
CA ILE A 154 -0.46 14.34 20.48
C ILE A 154 -0.12 13.00 19.83
N THR A 155 0.91 12.31 20.33
CA THR A 155 1.38 11.03 19.76
C THR A 155 0.26 10.00 19.69
N GLN A 156 -0.46 9.79 20.80
CA GLN A 156 -1.48 8.75 20.87
C GLN A 156 -2.64 9.01 19.92
N PRO A 157 -3.31 10.17 19.91
CA PRO A 157 -4.36 10.43 18.94
C PRO A 157 -3.87 10.45 17.50
N ALA A 158 -2.63 10.89 17.23
CA ALA A 158 -2.06 10.85 15.88
C ALA A 158 -1.83 9.41 15.38
N LEU A 159 -1.24 8.53 16.19
CA LEU A 159 -1.08 7.12 15.86
C LEU A 159 -2.43 6.44 15.66
N PHE A 160 -3.36 6.61 16.62
CA PHE A 160 -4.69 6.03 16.51
C PHE A 160 -5.38 6.44 15.19
N THR A 161 -5.34 7.72 14.84
CA THR A 161 -5.97 8.23 13.60
C THR A 161 -5.42 7.53 12.35
N ILE A 162 -4.10 7.42 12.24
CA ILE A 162 -3.45 6.79 11.08
C ILE A 162 -3.73 5.28 11.06
N GLU A 163 -3.62 4.61 12.19
CA GLU A 163 -3.83 3.17 12.32
C GLU A 163 -5.29 2.79 12.05
N TYR A 164 -6.23 3.57 12.56
CA TYR A 164 -7.66 3.40 12.28
C TYR A 164 -7.98 3.58 10.80
N ALA A 165 -7.43 4.64 10.18
CA ALA A 165 -7.61 4.89 8.75
C ALA A 165 -6.99 3.76 7.90
N LEU A 166 -5.82 3.23 8.28
CA LEU A 166 -5.19 2.07 7.63
C LEU A 166 -6.05 0.81 7.77
N ALA A 167 -6.54 0.52 8.96
CA ALA A 167 -7.40 -0.64 9.19
C ALA A 167 -8.66 -0.58 8.31
N LYS A 168 -9.33 0.57 8.27
CA LYS A 168 -10.51 0.79 7.42
C LYS A 168 -10.19 0.66 5.93
N LEU A 169 -9.02 1.12 5.50
CA LEU A 169 -8.57 0.97 4.12
C LEU A 169 -8.37 -0.50 3.75
N TRP A 170 -7.68 -1.29 4.59
CA TRP A 170 -7.52 -2.72 4.39
C TRP A 170 -8.87 -3.46 4.35
N MET A 171 -9.78 -3.13 5.28
CA MET A 171 -11.12 -3.72 5.31
C MET A 171 -11.91 -3.38 4.04
N SER A 172 -11.76 -2.17 3.49
CA SER A 172 -12.41 -1.78 2.23
C SER A 172 -11.91 -2.58 1.02
N TRP A 173 -10.71 -3.15 1.11
CA TRP A 173 -10.15 -4.07 0.10
C TRP A 173 -10.52 -5.54 0.37
N GLY A 174 -11.38 -5.82 1.35
CA GLY A 174 -11.85 -7.16 1.67
C GLY A 174 -10.94 -7.94 2.60
N ILE A 175 -9.99 -7.27 3.28
CA ILE A 175 -9.12 -7.89 4.29
C ILE A 175 -9.76 -7.70 5.66
N GLU A 176 -10.54 -8.69 6.10
CA GLU A 176 -11.21 -8.67 7.41
C GLU A 176 -10.32 -9.31 8.48
N PRO A 177 -10.01 -8.61 9.58
CA PRO A 177 -9.22 -9.18 10.67
C PRO A 177 -10.08 -10.09 11.56
N GLU A 178 -9.52 -11.23 11.96
CA GLU A 178 -10.12 -12.11 12.97
C GLU A 178 -9.90 -11.56 14.39
N ALA A 179 -8.82 -10.79 14.60
CA ALA A 179 -8.46 -10.11 15.85
C ALA A 179 -7.65 -8.83 15.57
N MET A 180 -7.70 -7.91 16.55
CA MET A 180 -6.94 -6.67 16.60
C MET A 180 -6.33 -6.47 17.99
#